data_753b25bd40d1a7dc6d79b3c39b2aa868
#
_entry.id   753b25bd40d1a7dc6d79b3c39b2aa868
#
_cell.length_a   1.000
_cell.length_b   1.000
_cell.length_c   1.000
_cell.angle_alpha   90.00
_cell.angle_beta   90.00
_cell.angle_gamma   90.00
#
_symmetry.space_group_name_H-M   'P 1'
#
loop_
_entity.id
_entity.type
_entity.pdbx_description
1 polymer ?
#
loop_
_entity_poly.entity_id
_entity_poly.type
_entity_poly.pdbx_seq_one_letter_code
_entity_poly.pdbx_strand_id
1 'polypeptide(L)'
;IRDSYRTKLMHPAGDALAKRFASEHFGEMETPVLFNCLGREKADSDSIPALLEKQVQSSVYMEDTLRRLGELGVTDILEVGPGKALSGFVKKTLGADVHCTAVETAEELEAFLTSWKEAQA
;
A
#
# COMPACT_ATOMS: atom_id res chain seq x y z
N ILE A 1 13.72 -6.22 -2.78
CA ILE A 1 12.97 -6.74 -3.93
C ILE A 1 13.46 -5.97 -5.14
N ARG A 2 14.12 -6.70 -6.06
CA ARG A 2 14.41 -6.13 -7.38
C ARG A 2 13.09 -6.02 -8.13
N ASP A 3 12.48 -4.86 -8.05
CA ASP A 3 11.28 -4.57 -8.80
C ASP A 3 11.68 -4.21 -10.24
N SER A 4 11.90 -5.24 -11.04
CA SER A 4 12.30 -5.08 -12.44
C SER A 4 11.25 -4.37 -13.30
N TYR A 5 10.04 -4.22 -12.78
CA TYR A 5 8.94 -3.57 -13.47
C TYR A 5 8.92 -2.06 -13.30
N ARG A 6 9.54 -1.53 -12.23
CA ARG A 6 9.52 -0.08 -11.92
C ARG A 6 10.84 0.58 -12.31
N THR A 7 11.10 0.66 -13.59
CA THR A 7 12.32 1.20 -14.18
C THR A 7 12.00 2.32 -15.17
N LYS A 8 13.04 2.98 -15.66
CA LYS A 8 12.90 3.99 -16.74
C LYS A 8 12.21 3.44 -18.00
N LEU A 9 12.19 2.11 -18.19
CA LEU A 9 11.47 1.46 -19.26
C LEU A 9 9.94 1.60 -19.12
N MET A 10 9.45 1.95 -17.93
CA MET A 10 8.04 2.19 -17.66
C MET A 10 7.61 3.65 -17.94
N HIS A 11 8.48 4.50 -18.44
CA HIS A 11 8.15 5.87 -18.83
C HIS A 11 6.90 5.97 -19.70
N PRO A 12 6.74 5.16 -20.77
CA PRO A 12 5.54 5.21 -21.59
C PRO A 12 4.24 4.93 -20.82
N ALA A 13 4.30 4.04 -19.81
CA ALA A 13 3.16 3.76 -18.96
C ALA A 13 2.85 4.94 -18.02
N GLY A 14 3.89 5.58 -17.48
CA GLY A 14 3.74 6.81 -16.70
C GLY A 14 3.09 7.93 -17.50
N ASP A 15 3.56 8.14 -18.74
CA ASP A 15 3.00 9.16 -19.66
C ASP A 15 1.52 8.87 -19.99
N ALA A 16 1.18 7.60 -20.22
CA ALA A 16 -0.20 7.19 -20.47
C ALA A 16 -1.11 7.45 -19.25
N LEU A 17 -0.62 7.18 -18.06
CA LEU A 17 -1.34 7.49 -16.81
C LEU A 17 -1.51 8.99 -16.62
N ALA A 18 -0.49 9.79 -16.82
CA ALA A 18 -0.56 11.25 -16.72
C ALA A 18 -1.63 11.81 -17.65
N LYS A 19 -1.69 11.31 -18.89
CA LYS A 19 -2.69 11.69 -19.87
C LYS A 19 -4.11 11.29 -19.43
N ARG A 20 -4.27 10.10 -18.86
CA ARG A 20 -5.55 9.62 -18.32
C ARG A 20 -6.00 10.46 -17.12
N PHE A 21 -5.09 10.74 -16.20
CA PHE A 21 -5.38 11.49 -14.97
C PHE A 21 -5.73 12.95 -15.23
N ALA A 22 -5.29 13.52 -16.34
CA ALA A 22 -5.66 14.89 -16.72
C ALA A 22 -7.17 15.09 -16.90
N SER A 23 -7.91 14.02 -17.21
CA SER A 23 -9.36 14.03 -17.36
C SER A 23 -10.11 13.45 -16.16
N GLU A 24 -9.41 13.01 -15.11
CA GLU A 24 -10.00 12.44 -13.90
C GLU A 24 -10.04 13.46 -12.77
N HIS A 25 -11.10 13.37 -11.95
CA HIS A 25 -11.20 14.14 -10.72
C HIS A 25 -10.80 13.26 -9.53
N PHE A 26 -9.77 13.70 -8.81
CA PHE A 26 -9.36 13.08 -7.55
C PHE A 26 -9.97 13.86 -6.39
N GLY A 27 -10.84 13.21 -5.64
CA GLY A 27 -11.45 13.80 -4.45
C GLY A 27 -10.46 13.96 -3.30
N GLU A 28 -10.93 14.54 -2.21
CA GLU A 28 -10.15 14.62 -0.98
C GLU A 28 -9.98 13.24 -0.34
N MET A 29 -8.82 13.02 0.25
CA MET A 29 -8.49 11.75 0.90
C MET A 29 -9.04 11.74 2.33
N GLU A 30 -9.97 10.85 2.61
CA GLU A 30 -10.53 10.66 3.95
C GLU A 30 -9.72 9.65 4.78
N THR A 31 -9.20 8.62 4.12
CA THR A 31 -8.36 7.60 4.74
C THR A 31 -6.90 7.85 4.38
N PRO A 32 -5.98 7.89 5.35
CA PRO A 32 -4.56 8.03 5.06
C PRO A 32 -4.05 6.90 4.15
N VAL A 33 -3.22 7.25 3.18
CA VAL A 33 -2.56 6.31 2.28
C VAL A 33 -1.06 6.55 2.33
N LEU A 34 -0.30 5.48 2.47
CA LEU A 34 1.16 5.52 2.35
C LEU A 34 1.54 5.17 0.91
N PHE A 35 2.23 6.07 0.25
CA PHE A 35 2.61 5.91 -1.16
C PHE A 35 3.93 5.14 -1.29
N ASN A 36 3.95 4.12 -2.13
CA ASN A 36 5.15 3.31 -2.36
C ASN A 36 6.38 4.12 -2.76
N CYS A 37 6.18 5.16 -3.55
CA CYS A 37 7.29 6.03 -4.01
C CYS A 37 7.80 7.00 -2.94
N LEU A 38 7.11 7.10 -1.80
CA LEU A 38 7.49 7.96 -0.68
C LEU A 38 7.86 7.16 0.57
N GLY A 39 7.26 5.99 0.77
CA GLY A 39 7.35 5.23 2.02
C GLY A 39 6.61 5.90 3.19
N ARG A 40 5.68 6.81 2.89
CA ARG A 40 4.92 7.62 3.86
C ARG A 40 3.69 8.24 3.21
N GLU A 41 2.93 8.99 4.01
CA GLU A 41 1.83 9.83 3.54
C GLU A 41 2.34 10.93 2.59
N LYS A 42 1.46 11.42 1.72
CA LYS A 42 1.79 12.58 0.90
C LYS A 42 1.88 13.85 1.75
N ALA A 43 2.72 14.79 1.35
CA ALA A 43 2.70 16.16 1.88
C ALA A 43 1.48 16.92 1.31
N ASP A 44 1.08 18.01 1.96
CA ASP A 44 -0.04 18.85 1.50
C ASP A 44 0.20 19.42 0.10
N SER A 45 1.46 19.68 -0.25
CA SER A 45 1.88 20.14 -1.57
C SER A 45 1.91 19.06 -2.65
N ASP A 46 1.83 17.78 -2.27
CA ASP A 46 1.87 16.67 -3.22
C ASP A 46 0.51 16.45 -3.88
N SER A 47 0.52 16.20 -5.18
CA SER A 47 -0.65 15.84 -5.96
C SER A 47 -0.79 14.32 -6.05
N ILE A 48 -1.99 13.78 -5.75
CA ILE A 48 -2.27 12.35 -5.87
C ILE A 48 -1.97 11.81 -7.28
N PRO A 49 -2.49 12.43 -8.38
CA PRO A 49 -2.18 11.94 -9.71
C PRO A 49 -0.68 11.97 -10.04
N ALA A 50 0.04 12.99 -9.60
CA ALA A 50 1.49 13.07 -9.81
C ALA A 50 2.24 11.96 -9.06
N LEU A 51 1.82 11.61 -7.85
CA LEU A 51 2.41 10.50 -7.08
C LEU A 51 2.11 9.15 -7.73
N LEU A 52 0.89 8.93 -8.22
CA LEU A 52 0.52 7.70 -8.90
C LEU A 52 1.30 7.51 -10.21
N GLU A 53 1.50 8.58 -10.97
CA GLU A 53 2.37 8.58 -12.16
C GLU A 53 3.82 8.23 -11.80
N LYS A 54 4.39 8.93 -10.82
CA LYS A 54 5.74 8.71 -10.34
C LYS A 54 5.95 7.27 -9.86
N GLN A 55 4.96 6.70 -9.21
CA GLN A 55 5.02 5.38 -8.60
C GLN A 55 5.27 4.25 -9.60
N VAL A 56 4.84 4.42 -10.86
CA VAL A 56 5.02 3.44 -11.94
C VAL A 56 6.51 3.19 -12.26
N GLN A 57 7.33 4.21 -12.11
CA GLN A 57 8.74 4.16 -12.47
C GLN A 57 9.70 4.43 -11.29
N SER A 58 9.17 4.43 -10.08
CA SER A 58 9.93 4.66 -8.86
C SER A 58 10.14 3.37 -8.07
N SER A 59 11.15 3.35 -7.24
CA SER A 59 11.36 2.28 -6.26
C SER A 59 10.21 2.21 -5.26
N VAL A 60 10.00 1.02 -4.72
CA VAL A 60 9.06 0.78 -3.63
C VAL A 60 9.80 0.86 -2.31
N TYR A 61 9.44 1.83 -1.49
CA TYR A 61 10.01 2.01 -0.14
C TYR A 61 9.17 1.25 0.90
N MET A 62 9.14 -0.08 0.77
CA MET A 62 8.29 -0.94 1.61
C MET A 62 8.72 -0.93 3.07
N GLU A 63 10.01 -0.97 3.34
CA GLU A 63 10.51 -0.93 4.72
C GLU A 63 10.12 0.38 5.41
N ASP A 64 10.30 1.51 4.73
CA ASP A 64 9.90 2.82 5.28
C ASP A 64 8.40 2.89 5.51
N THR A 65 7.60 2.34 4.58
CA THR A 65 6.15 2.23 4.72
C THR A 65 5.77 1.44 5.97
N LEU A 66 6.36 0.29 6.19
CA LEU A 66 6.07 -0.55 7.36
C LEU A 66 6.50 0.12 8.65
N ARG A 67 7.68 0.74 8.69
CA ARG A 67 8.14 1.50 9.86
C ARG A 67 7.19 2.66 10.17
N ARG A 68 6.70 3.34 9.14
CA ARG A 68 5.71 4.41 9.31
C ARG A 68 4.40 3.90 9.90
N LEU A 69 3.91 2.73 9.46
CA LEU A 69 2.74 2.09 10.07
C LEU A 69 2.96 1.80 11.55
N GLY A 70 4.15 1.35 11.93
CA GLY A 70 4.52 1.16 13.33
C GLY A 70 4.50 2.48 14.12
N GLU A 71 5.06 3.56 13.57
CA GLU A 71 5.03 4.90 14.19
C GLU A 71 3.60 5.42 14.37
N LEU A 72 2.70 5.11 13.45
CA LEU A 72 1.28 5.47 13.51
C LEU A 72 0.49 4.62 14.52
N GLY A 73 1.13 3.64 15.15
CA GLY A 73 0.49 2.77 16.14
C GLY A 73 -0.44 1.70 15.56
N VAL A 74 -0.23 1.31 14.31
CA VAL A 74 -1.03 0.26 13.66
C VAL A 74 -0.75 -1.07 14.33
N THR A 75 -1.80 -1.76 14.76
CA THR A 75 -1.73 -3.06 15.45
C THR A 75 -2.19 -4.23 14.59
N ASP A 76 -3.00 -3.95 13.59
CA ASP A 76 -3.59 -4.96 12.71
C ASP A 76 -3.38 -4.60 11.24
N ILE A 77 -2.84 -5.53 10.48
CA ILE A 77 -2.58 -5.37 9.05
C ILE A 77 -3.27 -6.49 8.29
N LEU A 78 -3.97 -6.12 7.23
CA LEU A 78 -4.61 -7.05 6.33
C LEU A 78 -3.94 -6.98 4.96
N GLU A 79 -3.32 -8.08 4.53
CA GLU A 79 -2.81 -8.23 3.16
C GLU A 79 -3.91 -8.82 2.28
N VAL A 80 -4.34 -8.07 1.27
CA VAL A 80 -5.39 -8.49 0.34
C VAL A 80 -4.76 -8.78 -1.01
N GLY A 81 -4.95 -10.00 -1.50
CA GLY A 81 -4.46 -10.42 -2.80
C GLY A 81 -3.70 -11.74 -2.76
N PRO A 82 -3.15 -12.19 -3.90
CA PRO A 82 -2.48 -13.48 -3.99
C PRO A 82 -1.13 -13.48 -3.28
N GLY A 83 -0.84 -14.55 -2.59
CA GLY A 83 0.42 -14.75 -1.86
C GLY A 83 0.47 -14.11 -0.49
N LYS A 84 1.61 -14.24 0.16
CA LYS A 84 1.85 -13.78 1.55
C LYS A 84 3.19 -13.04 1.70
N ALA A 85 3.69 -12.46 0.61
CA ALA A 85 5.00 -11.82 0.61
C ALA A 85 5.05 -10.60 1.53
N LEU A 86 4.00 -9.77 1.51
CA LEU A 86 3.93 -8.59 2.36
C LEU A 86 3.80 -8.95 3.83
N SER A 87 3.03 -9.99 4.16
CA SER A 87 2.95 -10.52 5.54
C SER A 87 4.31 -10.94 6.06
N GLY A 88 5.16 -11.53 5.21
CA GLY A 88 6.53 -11.86 5.55
C GLY A 88 7.39 -10.62 5.87
N PHE A 89 7.23 -9.55 5.13
CA PHE A 89 7.93 -8.28 5.39
C PHE A 89 7.43 -7.62 6.67
N VAL A 90 6.12 -7.62 6.91
CA VAL A 90 5.53 -7.10 8.14
C VAL A 90 6.16 -7.80 9.36
N LYS A 91 6.20 -9.12 9.35
CA LYS A 91 6.78 -9.91 10.44
C LYS A 91 8.25 -9.60 10.69
N LYS A 92 9.04 -9.42 9.62
CA LYS A 92 10.46 -9.07 9.73
C LYS A 92 10.70 -7.66 10.25
N THR A 93 9.86 -6.71 9.87
CA THR A 93 10.06 -5.28 10.16
C THR A 93 9.41 -4.86 11.47
N LEU A 94 8.19 -5.31 11.74
CA LEU A 94 7.39 -4.89 12.90
C LEU A 94 7.33 -5.96 14.01
N GLY A 95 7.75 -7.17 13.74
CA GLY A 95 7.80 -8.22 14.75
C GLY A 95 6.41 -8.80 15.11
N ALA A 96 6.32 -9.37 16.32
CA ALA A 96 5.15 -10.09 16.78
C ALA A 96 4.04 -9.21 17.40
N ASP A 97 4.33 -7.93 17.63
CA ASP A 97 3.37 -7.00 18.26
C ASP A 97 2.28 -6.53 17.30
N VAL A 98 2.45 -6.81 16.01
CA VAL A 98 1.49 -6.47 14.97
C VAL A 98 0.86 -7.74 14.42
N HIS A 99 -0.47 -7.80 14.44
CA HIS A 99 -1.23 -8.89 13.83
C HIS A 99 -1.31 -8.68 12.32
N CYS A 100 -0.87 -9.67 11.56
CA CYS A 100 -0.95 -9.64 10.11
C CYS A 100 -1.74 -10.84 9.60
N THR A 101 -2.80 -10.57 8.85
CA THR A 101 -3.65 -11.59 8.23
C THR A 101 -3.59 -11.42 6.71
N ALA A 102 -3.35 -12.51 5.98
CA ALA A 102 -3.40 -12.53 4.53
C ALA A 102 -4.71 -13.16 4.07
N VAL A 103 -5.40 -12.52 3.14
CA VAL A 103 -6.63 -13.02 2.53
C VAL A 103 -6.48 -13.03 1.01
N GLU A 104 -6.75 -14.15 0.42
CA GLU A 104 -6.55 -14.43 -1.00
C GLU A 104 -7.85 -14.83 -1.70
N THR A 105 -8.77 -15.45 -0.93
CA THR A 105 -10.07 -15.95 -1.41
C THR A 105 -11.23 -15.26 -0.70
N ALA A 106 -12.42 -15.35 -1.30
CA ALA A 106 -13.65 -14.84 -0.67
C ALA A 106 -13.94 -15.51 0.69
N GLU A 107 -13.69 -16.81 0.78
CA GLU A 107 -13.87 -17.58 2.01
C GLU A 107 -12.94 -17.09 3.13
N GLU A 108 -11.70 -16.82 2.81
CA GLU A 108 -10.72 -16.28 3.76
C GLU A 108 -11.13 -14.88 4.23
N LEU A 109 -11.64 -14.05 3.33
CA LEU A 109 -12.15 -12.73 3.67
C LEU A 109 -13.35 -12.81 4.61
N GLU A 110 -14.30 -13.70 4.33
CA GLU A 110 -15.47 -13.93 5.19
C GLU A 110 -15.06 -14.40 6.59
N ALA A 111 -14.11 -15.33 6.67
CA ALA A 111 -13.57 -15.83 7.94
C ALA A 111 -12.88 -14.69 8.72
N PHE A 112 -12.10 -13.84 8.05
CA PHE A 112 -11.48 -12.67 8.66
C PHE A 112 -12.52 -11.69 9.20
N LEU A 113 -13.55 -11.37 8.41
CA LEU A 113 -14.60 -10.44 8.81
C LEU A 113 -15.40 -10.96 10.02
N THR A 114 -15.67 -12.26 10.07
CA THR A 114 -16.33 -12.89 11.22
C THR A 114 -15.48 -12.75 12.49
N SER A 115 -14.20 -13.12 12.42
CA SER A 115 -13.27 -12.98 13.54
C SER A 115 -13.10 -11.52 13.98
N TRP A 116 -13.03 -10.60 13.05
CA TRP A 116 -12.92 -9.18 13.33
C TRP A 116 -14.13 -8.63 14.07
N LYS A 117 -15.34 -8.98 13.63
CA LYS A 117 -16.59 -8.59 14.30
C LYS A 117 -16.68 -9.15 15.72
N GLU A 118 -16.30 -10.40 15.92
CA GLU A 118 -16.28 -11.05 17.24
C GLU A 118 -15.31 -10.32 18.18
N ALA A 119 -14.14 -9.94 17.69
CA ALA A 119 -13.14 -9.22 18.47
C ALA A 119 -13.57 -7.79 18.84
N GLN A 120 -14.48 -7.18 18.07
CA GLN A 120 -15.03 -5.84 18.33
C GLN A 120 -16.27 -5.86 19.24
N ALA A 121 -16.86 -7.02 19.47
CA ALA A 121 -18.06 -7.18 20.29
C ALA A 121 -17.78 -7.03 21.80
#